data_e15d3512695fd5af6022832ca24588e3
#
_entry.id   e15d3512695fd5af6022832ca24588e3
#
_cell.length_a   1.000
_cell.length_b   1.000
_cell.length_c   1.000
_cell.angle_alpha   90.00
_cell.angle_beta   90.00
_cell.angle_gamma   90.00
#
_symmetry.space_group_name_H-M   'P 1'
#
loop_
_entity.id
_entity.type
_entity.pdbx_description
1 polymer ?
#
loop_
_entity_poly.entity_id
_entity_poly.type
_entity_poly.pdbx_seq_one_letter_code
_entity_poly.pdbx_strand_id
1 'polypeptide(L)'
;MSEFEKFKRQISLWGKEHQEMLMNSYVYFLGSGLIIFEISKGLMLSGINNLTIIDDQKICENDLKYYMFYYNSNKINEYTCNIIKENLLNINKNANIKCIINNPIEYFYKNIINDNNYDILICNLSVKNNLKIEKMCAKFNKKVITCNVNNVIGYLNVKIGKHLYMEKNKINKFNLTLSLYDDLKKYINNVDYSDFQTKGN
;
A
#
# COMPACT_ATOMS: atom_id res chain seq x y z
N MET A 1 8.86 -6.35 28.72
CA MET A 1 9.06 -7.19 27.51
C MET A 1 9.86 -6.36 26.53
N SER A 2 11.08 -6.79 26.15
CA SER A 2 11.86 -6.03 25.19
C SER A 2 11.13 -5.94 23.86
N GLU A 3 11.28 -4.84 23.13
CA GLU A 3 10.60 -4.64 21.85
C GLU A 3 10.90 -5.77 20.84
N PHE A 4 12.09 -6.35 20.91
CA PHE A 4 12.51 -7.48 20.09
C PHE A 4 11.85 -8.82 20.42
N GLU A 5 11.36 -9.01 21.65
CA GLU A 5 10.65 -10.25 21.99
C GLU A 5 9.36 -10.44 21.19
N LYS A 6 8.70 -9.34 20.82
CA LYS A 6 7.51 -9.38 19.97
C LYS A 6 7.80 -9.95 18.59
N PHE A 7 9.01 -9.72 18.07
CA PHE A 7 9.44 -10.09 16.72
C PHE A 7 10.34 -11.31 16.66
N LYS A 8 10.43 -12.11 17.75
CA LYS A 8 11.34 -13.26 17.84
C LYS A 8 11.22 -14.24 16.66
N ARG A 9 10.01 -14.52 16.20
CA ARG A 9 9.78 -15.41 15.04
C ARG A 9 10.27 -14.79 13.73
N GLN A 10 10.07 -13.52 13.55
CA GLN A 10 10.52 -12.79 12.36
C GLN A 10 12.05 -12.69 12.35
N ILE A 11 12.64 -12.36 13.49
CA ILE A 11 14.10 -12.32 13.68
C ILE A 11 14.75 -13.66 13.37
N SER A 12 14.09 -14.79 13.70
CA SER A 12 14.61 -16.11 13.34
C SER A 12 14.64 -16.39 11.85
N LEU A 13 13.79 -15.72 11.05
CA LEU A 13 13.73 -15.86 9.59
C LEU A 13 14.77 -15.00 8.86
N TRP A 14 14.86 -13.72 9.21
CA TRP A 14 15.70 -12.76 8.46
C TRP A 14 16.78 -12.07 9.28
N GLY A 15 16.88 -12.35 10.57
CA GLY A 15 17.91 -11.78 11.45
C GLY A 15 17.51 -10.46 12.10
N LYS A 16 18.26 -10.12 13.16
CA LYS A 16 17.97 -8.93 13.96
C LYS A 16 18.22 -7.62 13.20
N GLU A 17 19.27 -7.57 12.40
CA GLU A 17 19.62 -6.38 11.60
C GLU A 17 18.52 -5.99 10.62
N HIS A 18 17.93 -6.99 9.91
CA HIS A 18 16.83 -6.71 8.99
C HIS A 18 15.55 -6.28 9.72
N GLN A 19 15.32 -6.81 10.94
CA GLN A 19 14.20 -6.34 11.75
C GLN A 19 14.40 -4.88 12.20
N GLU A 20 15.60 -4.48 12.57
CA GLU A 20 15.94 -3.09 12.90
C GLU A 20 15.74 -2.17 11.68
N MET A 21 16.14 -2.61 10.48
CA MET A 21 15.89 -1.86 9.24
C MET A 21 14.39 -1.66 9.00
N LEU A 22 13.56 -2.70 9.18
CA LEU A 22 12.12 -2.60 9.06
C LEU A 22 11.52 -1.61 10.08
N MET A 23 11.94 -1.68 11.32
CA MET A 23 11.45 -0.79 12.38
C MET A 23 11.78 0.68 12.13
N ASN A 24 12.88 0.95 11.46
CA ASN A 24 13.33 2.30 11.09
C ASN A 24 12.80 2.78 9.74
N SER A 25 12.09 1.93 8.99
CA SER A 25 11.58 2.29 7.67
C SER A 25 10.41 3.26 7.74
N TYR A 26 10.34 4.16 6.76
CA TYR A 26 9.27 5.15 6.57
C TYR A 26 8.43 4.79 5.34
N VAL A 27 7.14 4.66 5.52
CA VAL A 27 6.19 4.31 4.45
C VAL A 27 5.21 5.45 4.23
N TYR A 28 5.10 5.89 2.97
CA TYR A 28 4.12 6.87 2.55
C TYR A 28 2.98 6.19 1.80
N PHE A 29 1.76 6.61 2.09
CA PHE A 29 0.54 6.14 1.44
C PHE A 29 -0.12 7.27 0.67
N LEU A 30 -0.45 7.03 -0.60
CA LEU A 30 -1.30 7.89 -1.41
C LEU A 30 -2.68 7.28 -1.55
N GLY A 31 -3.67 7.98 -1.01
CA GLY A 31 -5.02 7.48 -0.83
C GLY A 31 -5.23 6.88 0.56
N SER A 32 -6.48 6.64 0.89
CA SER A 32 -6.93 6.06 2.14
C SER A 32 -8.00 4.98 1.90
N GLY A 33 -8.65 4.50 2.95
CA GLY A 33 -9.69 3.48 2.88
C GLY A 33 -9.25 2.12 3.41
N LEU A 34 -10.09 1.11 3.18
CA LEU A 34 -9.92 -0.21 3.79
C LEU A 34 -8.59 -0.88 3.44
N ILE A 35 -8.20 -0.82 2.16
CA ILE A 35 -6.96 -1.45 1.69
C ILE A 35 -5.75 -0.83 2.40
N ILE A 36 -5.69 0.50 2.47
CA ILE A 36 -4.59 1.19 3.15
C ILE A 36 -4.59 0.88 4.64
N PHE A 37 -5.77 0.80 5.28
CA PHE A 37 -5.86 0.38 6.68
C PHE A 37 -5.29 -1.03 6.89
N GLU A 38 -5.71 -2.01 6.11
CA GLU A 38 -5.25 -3.39 6.24
C GLU A 38 -3.74 -3.54 5.97
N ILE A 39 -3.23 -2.85 4.94
CA ILE A 39 -1.78 -2.83 4.66
C ILE A 39 -1.03 -2.18 5.83
N SER A 40 -1.48 -1.01 6.30
CA SER A 40 -0.85 -0.29 7.41
C SER A 40 -0.82 -1.12 8.68
N LYS A 41 -1.93 -1.80 9.00
CA LYS A 41 -2.03 -2.74 10.11
C LYS A 41 -1.01 -3.88 9.98
N GLY A 42 -0.92 -4.51 8.82
CA GLY A 42 0.05 -5.57 8.54
C GLY A 42 1.50 -5.11 8.69
N LEU A 43 1.83 -3.92 8.19
CA LEU A 43 3.16 -3.32 8.31
C LEU A 43 3.51 -3.02 9.77
N MET A 44 2.57 -2.46 10.53
CA MET A 44 2.78 -2.20 11.97
C MET A 44 2.99 -3.49 12.76
N LEU A 45 2.21 -4.54 12.48
CA LEU A 45 2.41 -5.86 13.09
C LEU A 45 3.74 -6.50 12.72
N SER A 46 4.33 -6.10 11.59
CA SER A 46 5.68 -6.50 11.18
C SER A 46 6.80 -5.65 11.78
N GLY A 47 6.45 -4.54 12.46
CA GLY A 47 7.39 -3.66 13.15
C GLY A 47 7.60 -2.29 12.52
N ILE A 48 7.00 -2.00 11.35
CA ILE A 48 7.10 -0.67 10.71
C ILE A 48 6.12 0.28 11.40
N ASN A 49 6.64 1.29 12.06
CA ASN A 49 5.83 2.21 12.87
C ASN A 49 5.80 3.65 12.33
N ASN A 50 6.58 3.97 11.29
CA ASN A 50 6.63 5.32 10.71
C ASN A 50 5.79 5.36 9.44
N LEU A 51 4.56 5.85 9.55
CA LEU A 51 3.59 5.86 8.47
C LEU A 51 3.10 7.28 8.20
N THR A 52 3.00 7.65 6.93
CA THR A 52 2.40 8.93 6.52
C THR A 52 1.29 8.64 5.50
N ILE A 53 0.06 9.05 5.81
CA ILE A 53 -1.10 8.85 4.94
C ILE A 53 -1.51 10.20 4.36
N ILE A 54 -1.58 10.28 3.04
CA ILE A 54 -1.91 11.48 2.30
C ILE A 54 -3.23 11.27 1.56
N ASP A 55 -4.30 11.91 2.01
CA ASP A 55 -5.60 11.88 1.37
C ASP A 55 -6.50 13.00 1.87
N ASP A 56 -7.39 13.49 1.04
CA ASP A 56 -8.40 14.49 1.37
C ASP A 56 -9.83 13.91 1.41
N GLN A 57 -9.98 12.61 1.26
CA GLN A 57 -11.27 11.93 1.25
C GLN A 57 -11.92 11.96 2.63
N LYS A 58 -13.22 12.31 2.65
CA LYS A 58 -14.07 12.24 3.83
C LYS A 58 -14.99 11.03 3.78
N ILE A 59 -15.34 10.53 4.95
CA ILE A 59 -16.28 9.42 5.09
C ILE A 59 -17.69 9.87 4.73
N CYS A 60 -18.35 9.08 3.89
CA CYS A 60 -19.75 9.20 3.56
C CYS A 60 -20.59 8.07 4.19
N GLU A 61 -21.92 8.19 4.17
CA GLU A 61 -22.82 7.18 4.73
C GLU A 61 -22.66 5.79 4.08
N ASN A 62 -22.31 5.75 2.80
CA ASN A 62 -22.08 4.48 2.11
C ASN A 62 -20.84 3.75 2.62
N ASP A 63 -19.82 4.49 3.04
CA ASP A 63 -18.59 3.90 3.57
C ASP A 63 -18.86 3.15 4.88
N LEU A 64 -19.80 3.62 5.70
CA LEU A 64 -20.18 2.98 6.96
C LEU A 64 -20.72 1.56 6.78
N LYS A 65 -21.29 1.26 5.62
CA LYS A 65 -21.82 -0.07 5.30
C LYS A 65 -20.74 -1.09 4.96
N TYR A 66 -19.61 -0.63 4.47
CA TYR A 66 -18.54 -1.49 3.95
C TYR A 66 -17.31 -1.58 4.85
N TYR A 67 -17.15 -0.65 5.80
CA TYR A 67 -15.95 -0.57 6.61
C TYR A 67 -16.23 -0.89 8.07
N MET A 68 -15.91 -2.09 8.51
CA MET A 68 -16.13 -2.54 9.89
C MET A 68 -15.41 -1.71 10.97
N PHE A 69 -14.42 -0.89 10.60
CA PHE A 69 -13.73 -0.02 11.55
C PHE A 69 -14.37 1.37 11.72
N TYR A 70 -15.44 1.67 10.94
CA TYR A 70 -16.24 2.89 11.10
C TYR A 70 -17.44 2.69 12.03
N TYR A 71 -17.24 2.04 13.15
CA TYR A 71 -18.33 1.65 14.06
C TYR A 71 -19.19 2.78 14.64
N ASN A 72 -18.85 4.05 14.38
CA ASN A 72 -19.60 5.18 14.89
C ASN A 72 -20.21 6.01 13.76
N SER A 73 -21.54 6.07 13.73
CA SER A 73 -22.29 6.99 12.86
C SER A 73 -21.88 8.47 13.01
N ASN A 74 -21.23 8.82 14.11
CA ASN A 74 -20.74 10.18 14.39
C ASN A 74 -19.46 10.53 13.60
N LYS A 75 -18.91 9.61 12.81
CA LYS A 75 -17.68 9.81 12.03
C LYS A 75 -17.92 10.28 10.59
N ILE A 76 -19.18 10.49 10.18
CA ILE A 76 -19.53 11.05 8.87
C ILE A 76 -18.91 12.45 8.75
N ASN A 77 -18.34 12.74 7.57
CA ASN A 77 -17.60 13.97 7.24
C ASN A 77 -16.22 14.13 7.91
N GLU A 78 -15.77 13.19 8.74
CA GLU A 78 -14.37 13.14 9.16
C GLU A 78 -13.46 12.66 8.01
N TYR A 79 -12.19 13.05 8.05
CA TYR A 79 -11.21 12.58 7.07
C TYR A 79 -10.86 11.13 7.32
N THR A 80 -10.92 10.31 6.27
CA THR A 80 -10.65 8.88 6.32
C THR A 80 -9.27 8.57 6.91
N CYS A 81 -8.24 9.34 6.52
CA CYS A 81 -6.88 9.16 7.02
C CYS A 81 -6.79 9.34 8.56
N ASN A 82 -7.56 10.26 9.16
CA ASN A 82 -7.56 10.48 10.60
C ASN A 82 -8.15 9.28 11.36
N ILE A 83 -9.21 8.69 10.84
CA ILE A 83 -9.84 7.50 11.45
C ILE A 83 -8.93 6.30 11.33
N ILE A 84 -8.27 6.13 10.18
CA ILE A 84 -7.24 5.09 10.03
C ILE A 84 -6.16 5.26 11.09
N LYS A 85 -5.66 6.48 11.27
CA LYS A 85 -4.67 6.80 12.31
C LYS A 85 -5.16 6.43 13.71
N GLU A 86 -6.38 6.83 14.10
CA GLU A 86 -6.96 6.50 15.41
C GLU A 86 -6.99 4.98 15.63
N ASN A 87 -7.47 4.22 14.65
CA ASN A 87 -7.55 2.77 14.74
C ASN A 87 -6.16 2.11 14.82
N LEU A 88 -5.20 2.61 14.08
CA LEU A 88 -3.83 2.11 14.13
C LEU A 88 -3.16 2.43 15.48
N LEU A 89 -3.40 3.61 16.05
CA LEU A 89 -2.90 3.97 17.38
C LEU A 89 -3.53 3.12 18.51
N ASN A 90 -4.72 2.57 18.31
CA ASN A 90 -5.29 1.58 19.24
C ASN A 90 -4.52 0.25 19.21
N ILE A 91 -3.89 -0.09 18.08
CA ILE A 91 -3.05 -1.29 17.95
C ILE A 91 -1.65 -1.03 18.55
N ASN A 92 -1.04 0.11 18.22
CA ASN A 92 0.26 0.51 18.75
C ASN A 92 0.28 2.02 19.07
N LYS A 93 0.18 2.34 20.35
CA LYS A 93 0.17 3.74 20.84
C LYS A 93 1.46 4.49 20.57
N ASN A 94 2.57 3.80 20.38
CA ASN A 94 3.89 4.38 20.15
C ASN A 94 4.21 4.59 18.67
N ALA A 95 3.29 4.25 17.75
CA ALA A 95 3.52 4.43 16.33
C ALA A 95 3.54 5.92 15.94
N ASN A 96 4.45 6.27 15.05
CA ASN A 96 4.56 7.61 14.47
C ASN A 96 3.71 7.69 13.19
N ILE A 97 2.45 8.09 13.32
CA ILE A 97 1.52 8.15 12.21
C ILE A 97 1.15 9.60 11.92
N LYS A 98 1.46 10.05 10.70
CA LYS A 98 1.13 11.38 10.19
C LYS A 98 -0.01 11.29 9.18
N CYS A 99 -0.97 12.21 9.27
CA CYS A 99 -2.01 12.40 8.27
C CYS A 99 -1.81 13.76 7.61
N ILE A 100 -1.81 13.77 6.28
CA ILE A 100 -1.71 14.99 5.48
C ILE A 100 -2.98 15.10 4.66
N ILE A 101 -3.82 16.09 5.01
CA ILE A 101 -5.08 16.34 4.33
C ILE A 101 -4.80 17.17 3.08
N ASN A 102 -4.63 16.48 1.98
CA ASN A 102 -4.37 17.08 0.68
C ASN A 102 -4.72 16.09 -0.43
N ASN A 103 -4.99 16.60 -1.64
CA ASN A 103 -5.15 15.73 -2.79
C ASN A 103 -3.87 14.91 -3.02
N PRO A 104 -3.94 13.56 -2.99
CA PRO A 104 -2.76 12.70 -3.02
C PRO A 104 -1.92 12.89 -4.29
N ILE A 105 -2.55 13.18 -5.43
CA ILE A 105 -1.84 13.35 -6.71
C ILE A 105 -1.10 14.70 -6.73
N GLU A 106 -1.76 15.78 -6.32
CA GLU A 106 -1.12 17.09 -6.24
C GLU A 106 0.03 17.09 -5.25
N TYR A 107 -0.19 16.47 -4.08
CA TYR A 107 0.85 16.37 -3.06
C TYR A 107 2.04 15.55 -3.54
N PHE A 108 1.81 14.47 -4.30
CA PHE A 108 2.88 13.67 -4.90
C PHE A 108 3.77 14.52 -5.80
N TYR A 109 3.20 15.26 -6.74
CA TYR A 109 3.99 16.06 -7.69
C TYR A 109 4.70 17.25 -7.02
N LYS A 110 4.10 17.86 -6.00
CA LYS A 110 4.68 19.04 -5.34
C LYS A 110 5.76 18.68 -4.31
N ASN A 111 5.58 17.58 -3.58
CA ASN A 111 6.34 17.29 -2.38
C ASN A 111 7.10 15.96 -2.46
N ILE A 112 6.43 14.87 -2.84
CA ILE A 112 6.98 13.52 -2.70
C ILE A 112 8.03 13.19 -3.76
N ILE A 113 7.86 13.68 -4.97
CA ILE A 113 8.73 13.32 -6.11
C ILE A 113 10.19 13.65 -5.84
N ASN A 114 10.46 14.75 -5.13
CA ASN A 114 11.79 15.20 -4.74
C ASN A 114 12.15 14.86 -3.29
N ASP A 115 11.23 14.27 -2.52
CA ASP A 115 11.46 13.87 -1.14
C ASP A 115 12.22 12.54 -1.10
N ASN A 116 13.23 12.46 -0.22
CA ASN A 116 14.01 11.24 0.04
C ASN A 116 13.78 10.70 1.46
N ASN A 117 12.81 11.25 2.19
CA ASN A 117 12.56 10.90 3.59
C ASN A 117 11.64 9.68 3.76
N TYR A 118 11.37 8.93 2.69
CA TYR A 118 10.61 7.69 2.74
C TYR A 118 11.34 6.57 1.99
N ASP A 119 11.13 5.34 2.44
CA ASP A 119 11.73 4.14 1.85
C ASP A 119 10.88 3.57 0.73
N ILE A 120 9.57 3.63 0.87
CA ILE A 120 8.61 3.10 -0.09
C ILE A 120 7.32 3.92 -0.12
N LEU A 121 6.76 4.06 -1.31
CA LEU A 121 5.46 4.67 -1.56
C LEU A 121 4.44 3.57 -1.88
N ILE A 122 3.28 3.60 -1.23
CA ILE A 122 2.17 2.68 -1.49
C ILE A 122 0.97 3.49 -1.95
N CYS A 123 0.43 3.17 -3.13
CA CYS A 123 -0.65 3.92 -3.76
C CYS A 123 -1.91 3.06 -3.93
N ASN A 124 -3.01 3.55 -3.41
CA ASN A 124 -4.34 2.99 -3.63
C ASN A 124 -5.26 4.06 -4.24
N LEU A 125 -5.02 4.35 -5.50
CA LEU A 125 -5.76 5.34 -6.30
C LEU A 125 -6.42 4.66 -7.49
N SER A 126 -7.10 5.43 -8.34
CA SER A 126 -7.61 4.88 -9.60
C SER A 126 -6.46 4.32 -10.45
N VAL A 127 -6.74 3.29 -11.26
CA VAL A 127 -5.74 2.63 -12.14
C VAL A 127 -4.98 3.66 -12.97
N LYS A 128 -5.69 4.62 -13.55
CA LYS A 128 -5.10 5.70 -14.37
C LYS A 128 -4.08 6.53 -13.59
N ASN A 129 -4.38 6.85 -12.35
CA ASN A 129 -3.51 7.67 -11.50
C ASN A 129 -2.33 6.85 -10.98
N ASN A 130 -2.56 5.60 -10.58
CA ASN A 130 -1.49 4.68 -10.19
C ASN A 130 -0.46 4.51 -11.32
N LEU A 131 -0.90 4.30 -12.57
CA LEU A 131 0.00 4.20 -13.72
C LEU A 131 0.82 5.48 -13.98
N LYS A 132 0.22 6.67 -13.75
CA LYS A 132 0.96 7.94 -13.87
C LYS A 132 2.05 8.04 -12.80
N ILE A 133 1.72 7.72 -11.54
CA ILE A 133 2.67 7.74 -10.42
C ILE A 133 3.79 6.74 -10.65
N GLU A 134 3.50 5.52 -11.09
CA GLU A 134 4.50 4.50 -11.41
C GLU A 134 5.51 4.99 -12.47
N LYS A 135 5.01 5.61 -13.55
CA LYS A 135 5.88 6.18 -14.60
C LYS A 135 6.80 7.27 -14.06
N MET A 136 6.28 8.11 -13.16
CA MET A 136 7.09 9.15 -12.54
C MET A 136 8.08 8.58 -11.53
N CYS A 137 7.66 7.65 -10.68
CA CYS A 137 8.56 6.96 -9.75
C CYS A 137 9.71 6.26 -10.48
N ALA A 138 9.44 5.62 -11.62
CA ALA A 138 10.46 5.00 -12.44
C ALA A 138 11.51 6.01 -12.96
N LYS A 139 11.07 7.22 -13.39
CA LYS A 139 11.99 8.28 -13.85
C LYS A 139 12.90 8.80 -12.74
N PHE A 140 12.38 8.88 -11.52
CA PHE A 140 13.10 9.39 -10.34
C PHE A 140 13.73 8.29 -9.48
N ASN A 141 13.75 7.04 -9.99
CA ASN A 141 14.26 5.86 -9.27
C ASN A 141 13.65 5.68 -7.86
N LYS A 142 12.35 5.97 -7.73
CA LYS A 142 11.61 5.82 -6.48
C LYS A 142 10.94 4.46 -6.42
N LYS A 143 10.91 3.87 -5.22
CA LYS A 143 10.24 2.59 -4.97
C LYS A 143 8.75 2.83 -4.77
N VAL A 144 7.92 2.13 -5.52
CA VAL A 144 6.46 2.26 -5.42
C VAL A 144 5.77 0.91 -5.54
N ILE A 145 4.75 0.74 -4.72
CA ILE A 145 3.76 -0.34 -4.81
C ILE A 145 2.42 0.32 -5.12
N THR A 146 1.77 -0.12 -6.18
CA THR A 146 0.43 0.32 -6.50
C THR A 146 -0.54 -0.85 -6.39
N CYS A 147 -1.68 -0.60 -5.80
CA CYS A 147 -2.74 -1.57 -5.63
C CYS A 147 -4.11 -0.92 -5.81
N ASN A 148 -5.07 -1.73 -6.18
CA ASN A 148 -6.48 -1.35 -6.14
C ASN A 148 -7.32 -2.63 -6.16
N VAL A 149 -8.50 -2.57 -5.57
CA VAL A 149 -9.49 -3.64 -5.59
C VAL A 149 -10.83 -3.03 -5.98
N ASN A 150 -11.49 -3.67 -6.92
CA ASN A 150 -12.84 -3.34 -7.32
C ASN A 150 -13.68 -4.63 -7.28
N ASN A 151 -14.56 -4.72 -6.29
CA ASN A 151 -15.34 -5.90 -5.98
C ASN A 151 -14.45 -7.14 -5.79
N VAL A 152 -14.51 -8.08 -6.77
CA VAL A 152 -13.80 -9.36 -6.73
C VAL A 152 -12.47 -9.35 -7.51
N ILE A 153 -12.15 -8.25 -8.17
CA ILE A 153 -10.93 -8.11 -8.96
C ILE A 153 -10.00 -7.12 -8.28
N GLY A 154 -8.77 -7.56 -8.01
CA GLY A 154 -7.72 -6.70 -7.48
C GLY A 154 -6.44 -6.83 -8.29
N TYR A 155 -5.61 -5.81 -8.22
CA TYR A 155 -4.24 -5.87 -8.73
C TYR A 155 -3.27 -5.31 -7.71
N LEU A 156 -2.04 -5.82 -7.79
CA LEU A 156 -0.88 -5.34 -7.08
C LEU A 156 0.27 -5.25 -8.08
N ASN A 157 0.94 -4.11 -8.14
CA ASN A 157 2.13 -3.92 -8.95
C ASN A 157 3.26 -3.35 -8.10
N VAL A 158 4.46 -3.92 -8.23
CA VAL A 158 5.64 -3.55 -7.44
C VAL A 158 6.72 -3.05 -8.38
N LYS A 159 7.19 -1.82 -8.17
CA LYS A 159 8.30 -1.21 -8.91
C LYS A 159 9.34 -0.68 -7.94
N ILE A 160 10.41 -1.43 -7.79
CA ILE A 160 11.51 -1.12 -6.85
C ILE A 160 12.85 -0.89 -7.55
N GLY A 161 12.86 -0.79 -8.88
CA GLY A 161 14.08 -0.60 -9.67
C GLY A 161 15.00 -1.84 -9.64
N LYS A 162 16.30 -1.61 -9.66
CA LYS A 162 17.29 -2.69 -9.50
C LYS A 162 17.35 -3.13 -8.06
N HIS A 163 17.10 -4.41 -7.81
CA HIS A 163 17.15 -5.01 -6.49
C HIS A 163 18.25 -6.06 -6.43
N LEU A 164 19.15 -5.90 -5.46
CA LEU A 164 20.22 -6.87 -5.17
C LEU A 164 19.79 -7.65 -3.92
N TYR A 165 19.79 -8.96 -4.02
CA TYR A 165 19.54 -9.85 -2.88
C TYR A 165 20.59 -10.94 -2.79
N MET A 166 20.88 -11.38 -1.59
CA MET A 166 21.74 -12.54 -1.35
C MET A 166 20.88 -13.77 -1.04
N GLU A 167 21.02 -14.79 -1.86
CA GLU A 167 20.39 -16.08 -1.64
C GLU A 167 21.27 -16.93 -0.70
N LYS A 168 20.81 -17.14 0.54
CA LYS A 168 21.56 -17.95 1.52
C LYS A 168 21.59 -19.44 1.19
N ASN A 169 20.60 -19.94 0.46
CA ASN A 169 20.52 -21.35 0.03
C ASN A 169 20.13 -21.42 -1.44
N LYS A 170 20.86 -22.21 -2.23
CA LYS A 170 20.45 -22.61 -3.58
C LYS A 170 19.26 -23.57 -3.49
N ILE A 171 18.12 -23.09 -3.02
CA ILE A 171 16.87 -23.82 -3.19
C ILE A 171 16.51 -23.72 -4.66
N ASN A 172 16.33 -24.85 -5.29
CA ASN A 172 16.01 -25.07 -6.71
C ASN A 172 15.44 -23.82 -7.40
N LYS A 173 16.13 -23.39 -8.46
CA LYS A 173 15.67 -22.30 -9.34
C LYS A 173 14.28 -22.65 -9.85
N PHE A 174 13.25 -22.23 -9.13
CA PHE A 174 11.95 -22.06 -9.74
C PHE A 174 12.14 -20.93 -10.74
N ASN A 175 12.19 -21.25 -12.02
CA ASN A 175 12.02 -20.28 -13.08
C ASN A 175 10.58 -19.75 -12.97
N LEU A 176 10.36 -18.78 -12.09
CA LEU A 176 9.17 -17.95 -12.10
C LEU A 176 9.28 -17.07 -13.35
N THR A 177 8.94 -17.65 -14.49
CA THR A 177 8.60 -16.85 -15.66
C THR A 177 7.28 -16.14 -15.31
N LEU A 178 7.36 -14.87 -14.97
CA LEU A 178 6.23 -13.95 -14.81
C LEU A 178 5.52 -13.66 -16.15
N SER A 179 5.57 -14.59 -17.08
CA SER A 179 4.74 -14.53 -18.28
C SER A 179 3.34 -15.03 -17.94
N LEU A 180 2.33 -14.24 -18.27
CA LEU A 180 0.96 -14.73 -18.31
C LEU A 180 0.95 -16.07 -19.07
N TYR A 181 0.28 -17.07 -18.48
CA TYR A 181 0.08 -18.36 -19.14
C TYR A 181 -0.46 -18.12 -20.55
N ASP A 182 0.05 -18.82 -21.54
CA ASP A 182 -0.33 -18.59 -22.94
C ASP A 182 -1.84 -18.77 -23.18
N ASP A 183 -2.49 -19.63 -22.42
CA ASP A 183 -3.94 -19.81 -22.46
C ASP A 183 -4.69 -18.59 -21.89
N LEU A 184 -4.16 -17.94 -20.86
CA LEU A 184 -4.73 -16.70 -20.31
C LEU A 184 -4.54 -15.54 -21.30
N LYS A 185 -3.39 -15.47 -21.99
CA LYS A 185 -3.17 -14.47 -23.06
C LYS A 185 -4.15 -14.66 -24.21
N LYS A 186 -4.37 -15.91 -24.65
CA LYS A 186 -5.34 -16.22 -25.69
C LYS A 186 -6.75 -15.85 -25.25
N TYR A 187 -7.12 -16.16 -24.01
CA TYR A 187 -8.42 -15.80 -23.45
C TYR A 187 -8.64 -14.28 -23.44
N ILE A 188 -7.67 -13.53 -22.89
CA ILE A 188 -7.76 -12.05 -22.81
C ILE A 188 -7.89 -11.43 -24.21
N ASN A 189 -7.14 -11.92 -25.20
CA ASN A 189 -7.19 -11.42 -26.58
C ASN A 189 -8.49 -11.77 -27.31
N ASN A 190 -9.20 -12.81 -26.87
CA ASN A 190 -10.46 -13.26 -27.48
C ASN A 190 -11.71 -12.73 -26.77
N VAL A 191 -11.55 -12.05 -25.60
CA VAL A 191 -12.69 -11.45 -24.90
C VAL A 191 -13.15 -10.20 -25.66
N ASP A 192 -14.41 -10.20 -26.07
CA ASP A 192 -15.05 -9.00 -26.59
C ASP A 192 -15.40 -8.07 -25.42
N TYR A 193 -14.76 -6.91 -25.39
CA TYR A 193 -14.96 -5.90 -24.36
C TYR A 193 -16.09 -4.91 -24.69
N SER A 194 -16.76 -5.05 -25.82
CA SER A 194 -17.85 -4.15 -26.24
C SER A 194 -19.02 -4.15 -25.26
N ASP A 195 -19.30 -5.29 -24.63
CA ASP A 195 -20.39 -5.44 -23.65
C ASP A 195 -20.13 -4.75 -22.31
N PHE A 196 -18.88 -4.39 -22.01
CA PHE A 196 -18.51 -3.74 -20.74
C PHE A 196 -18.61 -2.21 -20.78
N GLN A 197 -18.83 -1.61 -21.94
CA GLN A 197 -18.93 -0.15 -22.08
C GLN A 197 -20.33 0.42 -21.80
N THR A 198 -21.36 -0.39 -21.60
CA THR A 198 -22.75 0.06 -21.60
C THR A 198 -23.44 0.10 -20.23
N LYS A 199 -22.75 -0.11 -19.12
CA LYS A 199 -23.34 0.01 -17.76
C LYS A 199 -22.58 0.96 -16.87
N GLY A 200 -22.50 2.21 -17.28
CA GLY A 200 -22.05 3.33 -16.49
C GLY A 200 -23.06 4.47 -16.58
N ASN A 201 -24.15 4.33 -15.84
CA ASN A 201 -25.03 5.43 -15.44
C ASN A 201 -25.14 5.41 -13.93
#